data_bf6e640a9bcb003627983d3a291eb6fe
#
_entry.id   bf6e640a9bcb003627983d3a291eb6fe
#
_cell.length_a   1.000
_cell.length_b   1.000
_cell.length_c   1.000
_cell.angle_alpha   90.00
_cell.angle_beta   90.00
_cell.angle_gamma   90.00
#
_symmetry.space_group_name_H-M   'P 1'
#
loop_
_entity.id
_entity.type
_entity.pdbx_description
1 polymer ?
#
loop_
_entity_poly.entity_id
_entity_poly.type
_entity_poly.pdbx_seq_one_letter_code
_entity_poly.pdbx_strand_id
1 'polypeptide(L)'
;MIELAQIQRIAKKPLEQVLFDMKMAGLETIPGGGAEVFSDRVQSDLFWTKADSEEWLRIASIAHQCGLPSNATMLYGHIENSEEKVYHLTRLREVQDETSGFLAYIPLSFHPERTELEHLPMPSGCLDLKEIAI
;
A
#
# COMPACT_ATOMS: atom_id res chain seq x y z
N MET A 1 1.45 1.52 6.39
CA MET A 1 2.90 1.67 6.04
C MET A 1 3.37 3.12 6.15
N ILE A 2 2.65 4.08 5.63
CA ILE A 2 3.03 5.51 5.68
C ILE A 2 3.24 6.00 7.12
N GLU A 3 2.38 5.61 8.03
CA GLU A 3 2.46 5.95 9.47
C GLU A 3 3.77 5.44 10.10
N LEU A 4 4.25 4.27 9.68
CA LEU A 4 5.53 3.72 10.17
C LEU A 4 6.72 4.57 9.72
N ALA A 5 6.72 5.06 8.48
CA ALA A 5 7.72 6.02 8.02
C ALA A 5 7.71 7.30 8.87
N GLN A 6 6.53 7.81 9.19
CA GLN A 6 6.37 8.99 10.03
C GLN A 6 6.83 8.74 11.48
N ILE A 7 6.45 7.60 12.06
CA ILE A 7 6.87 7.22 13.42
C ILE A 7 8.39 7.06 13.48
N GLN A 8 9.00 6.43 12.48
CA GLN A 8 10.46 6.33 12.38
C GLN A 8 11.14 7.70 12.42
N ARG A 9 10.64 8.66 11.63
CA ARG A 9 11.19 10.03 11.58
C ARG A 9 11.07 10.75 12.94
N ILE A 10 9.93 10.62 13.60
CA ILE A 10 9.68 11.22 14.92
C ILE A 10 10.55 10.59 16.00
N ALA A 11 10.63 9.26 16.01
CA ALA A 11 11.39 8.51 17.00
C ALA A 11 12.90 8.64 16.82
N LYS A 12 13.37 9.03 15.62
CA LYS A 12 14.80 9.09 15.24
C LYS A 12 15.53 7.77 15.51
N LYS A 13 14.84 6.64 15.29
CA LYS A 13 15.35 5.28 15.46
C LYS A 13 15.37 4.55 14.11
N PRO A 14 16.20 3.49 13.95
CA PRO A 14 16.06 2.56 12.83
C PRO A 14 14.63 1.96 12.79
N LEU A 15 14.12 1.66 11.59
CA LEU A 15 12.77 1.13 11.43
C LEU A 15 12.59 -0.20 12.18
N GLU A 16 13.59 -1.06 12.12
CA GLU A 16 13.62 -2.35 12.82
C GLU A 16 13.44 -2.20 14.32
N GLN A 17 14.07 -1.17 14.92
CA GLN A 17 13.93 -0.90 16.34
C GLN A 17 12.52 -0.38 16.68
N VAL A 18 11.96 0.47 15.83
CA VAL A 18 10.57 0.95 15.99
C VAL A 18 9.59 -0.21 15.94
N LEU A 19 9.74 -1.10 14.94
CA LEU A 19 8.88 -2.28 14.78
C LEU A 19 9.04 -3.26 15.96
N PHE A 20 10.26 -3.46 16.43
CA PHE A 20 10.51 -4.27 17.61
C PHE A 20 9.81 -3.70 18.85
N ASP A 21 9.98 -2.40 19.13
CA ASP A 21 9.33 -1.73 20.26
C ASP A 21 7.80 -1.86 20.18
N MET A 22 7.21 -1.68 18.98
CA MET A 22 5.78 -1.83 18.76
C MET A 22 5.30 -3.27 18.95
N LYS A 23 6.06 -4.25 18.47
CA LYS A 23 5.76 -5.68 18.68
C LYS A 23 5.80 -6.05 20.16
N MET A 24 6.79 -5.56 20.91
CA MET A 24 6.86 -5.76 22.37
C MET A 24 5.71 -5.07 23.11
N ALA A 25 5.13 -4.01 22.56
CA ALA A 25 3.93 -3.36 23.05
C ALA A 25 2.62 -4.05 22.66
N GLY A 26 2.69 -5.16 21.89
CA GLY A 26 1.52 -5.97 21.53
C GLY A 26 1.02 -5.78 20.09
N LEU A 27 1.79 -5.13 19.21
CA LEU A 27 1.44 -5.10 17.78
C LEU A 27 1.62 -6.49 17.17
N GLU A 28 0.58 -7.03 16.55
CA GLU A 28 0.58 -8.36 15.94
C GLU A 28 0.59 -8.31 14.41
N THR A 29 -0.09 -7.32 13.82
CA THR A 29 -0.22 -7.18 12.36
C THR A 29 -0.25 -5.71 11.95
N ILE A 30 0.01 -5.43 10.67
CA ILE A 30 -0.03 -4.10 10.09
C ILE A 30 -1.12 -4.05 9.00
N PRO A 31 -2.02 -3.06 8.98
CA PRO A 31 -3.14 -3.01 8.03
C PRO A 31 -2.73 -2.83 6.56
N GLY A 32 -1.51 -2.36 6.27
CA GLY A 32 -0.99 -2.28 4.90
C GLY A 32 -1.55 -1.15 4.02
N GLY A 33 -2.25 -0.19 4.59
CA GLY A 33 -2.81 0.94 3.84
C GLY A 33 -1.75 1.88 3.25
N GLY A 34 -2.19 2.72 2.28
CA GLY A 34 -1.37 3.79 1.68
C GLY A 34 -0.52 3.36 0.50
N ALA A 35 -0.69 2.16 -0.04
CA ALA A 35 -0.02 1.72 -1.27
C ALA A 35 -0.58 2.44 -2.52
N GLU A 36 -1.86 2.76 -2.49
CA GLU A 36 -2.63 3.31 -3.61
C GLU A 36 -2.40 2.49 -4.90
N VAL A 37 -1.71 3.03 -5.90
CA VAL A 37 -1.17 2.30 -7.06
C VAL A 37 0.31 2.63 -7.21
N PHE A 38 1.15 1.63 -7.39
CA PHE A 38 2.58 1.79 -7.61
C PHE A 38 2.83 2.29 -9.05
N SER A 39 2.66 3.58 -9.24
CA SER A 39 2.89 4.30 -10.48
C SER A 39 3.34 5.71 -10.17
N ASP A 40 4.52 6.09 -10.66
CA ASP A 40 5.07 7.44 -10.45
C ASP A 40 4.12 8.50 -11.03
N ARG A 41 3.48 8.20 -12.17
CA ARG A 41 2.50 9.08 -12.80
C ARG A 41 1.29 9.29 -11.89
N VAL A 42 0.68 8.21 -11.42
CA VAL A 42 -0.51 8.30 -10.55
C VAL A 42 -0.17 8.95 -9.23
N GLN A 43 1.00 8.64 -8.67
CA GLN A 43 1.45 9.24 -7.41
C GLN A 43 1.70 10.74 -7.56
N SER A 44 2.33 11.18 -8.64
CA SER A 44 2.56 12.60 -8.88
C SER A 44 1.26 13.39 -9.14
N ASP A 45 0.31 12.77 -9.83
CA ASP A 45 -0.93 13.43 -10.22
C ASP A 45 -1.96 13.51 -9.07
N LEU A 46 -2.07 12.46 -8.24
CA LEU A 46 -3.12 12.35 -7.22
C LEU A 46 -2.60 12.26 -5.78
N PHE A 47 -1.41 11.72 -5.55
CA PHE A 47 -0.96 11.31 -4.22
C PHE A 47 0.42 11.86 -3.85
N TRP A 48 0.81 13.00 -4.40
CA TRP A 48 2.13 13.65 -4.26
C TRP A 48 2.63 13.85 -2.81
N THR A 49 1.75 13.78 -1.82
CA THR A 49 2.12 13.89 -0.39
C THR A 49 2.42 12.55 0.28
N LYS A 50 2.19 11.43 -0.42
CA LYS A 50 2.34 10.09 0.15
C LYS A 50 3.75 9.54 -0.06
N ALA A 51 4.10 8.50 0.67
CA ALA A 51 5.34 7.78 0.47
C ALA A 51 5.35 7.14 -0.94
N ASP A 52 6.51 7.14 -1.58
CA ASP A 52 6.67 6.47 -2.87
C ASP A 52 6.53 4.94 -2.75
N SER A 53 6.38 4.30 -3.89
CA SER A 53 6.18 2.85 -4.00
C SER A 53 7.32 2.06 -3.37
N GLU A 54 8.55 2.47 -3.59
CA GLU A 54 9.75 1.77 -3.11
C GLU A 54 9.86 1.87 -1.58
N GLU A 55 9.54 3.02 -1.00
CA GLU A 55 9.52 3.19 0.45
C GLU A 55 8.43 2.33 1.09
N TRP A 56 7.24 2.26 0.48
CA TRP A 56 6.15 1.40 0.97
C TRP A 56 6.56 -0.08 0.97
N LEU A 57 7.12 -0.57 -0.15
CA LEU A 57 7.58 -1.96 -0.32
C LEU A 57 8.74 -2.28 0.65
N ARG A 58 9.69 -1.36 0.80
CA ARG A 58 10.79 -1.48 1.76
C ARG A 58 10.29 -1.65 3.19
N ILE A 59 9.34 -0.81 3.61
CA ILE A 59 8.75 -0.89 4.96
C ILE A 59 8.01 -2.21 5.15
N ALA A 60 7.24 -2.66 4.16
CA ALA A 60 6.56 -3.96 4.21
C ALA A 60 7.56 -5.12 4.38
N SER A 61 8.60 -5.16 3.56
CA SER A 61 9.63 -6.21 3.65
C SER A 61 10.33 -6.25 5.01
N ILE A 62 10.72 -5.10 5.56
CA ILE A 62 11.35 -5.01 6.89
C ILE A 62 10.37 -5.46 7.98
N ALA A 63 9.10 -5.05 7.90
CA ALA A 63 8.08 -5.46 8.86
C ALA A 63 7.90 -6.98 8.87
N HIS A 64 7.83 -7.60 7.70
CA HIS A 64 7.73 -9.05 7.55
C HIS A 64 8.97 -9.76 8.13
N GLN A 65 10.17 -9.26 7.86
CA GLN A 65 11.42 -9.79 8.43
C GLN A 65 11.46 -9.68 9.97
N CYS A 66 10.83 -8.65 10.53
CA CYS A 66 10.63 -8.52 11.98
C CYS A 66 9.52 -9.42 12.54
N GLY A 67 8.88 -10.23 11.70
CA GLY A 67 7.77 -11.12 12.06
C GLY A 67 6.47 -10.37 12.38
N LEU A 68 6.21 -9.26 11.68
CA LEU A 68 4.98 -8.50 11.69
C LEU A 68 4.33 -8.62 10.30
N PRO A 69 3.40 -9.56 10.11
CA PRO A 69 2.70 -9.70 8.84
C PRO A 69 1.80 -8.49 8.57
N SER A 70 1.47 -8.28 7.30
CA SER A 70 0.59 -7.18 6.90
C SER A 70 -0.41 -7.59 5.84
N ASN A 71 -1.37 -6.70 5.53
CA ASN A 71 -2.15 -6.80 4.31
C ASN A 71 -1.44 -6.03 3.18
N ALA A 72 -1.76 -6.39 1.94
CA ALA A 72 -1.47 -5.61 0.75
C ALA A 72 -2.75 -4.95 0.26
N THR A 73 -2.67 -3.70 -0.21
CA THR A 73 -3.83 -2.94 -0.68
C THR A 73 -3.55 -2.32 -2.04
N MET A 74 -4.58 -2.12 -2.83
CA MET A 74 -4.58 -1.26 -4.01
C MET A 74 -5.85 -0.41 -4.01
N LEU A 75 -5.72 0.90 -4.23
CA LEU A 75 -6.84 1.79 -4.51
C LEU A 75 -7.00 1.86 -6.02
N TYR A 76 -8.10 1.39 -6.56
CA TYR A 76 -8.33 1.28 -8.00
C TYR A 76 -9.56 2.10 -8.47
N GLY A 77 -9.60 2.40 -9.77
CA GLY A 77 -10.74 3.03 -10.43
C GLY A 77 -10.67 4.56 -10.47
N HIS A 78 -9.48 5.15 -10.39
CA HIS A 78 -9.26 6.59 -10.57
C HIS A 78 -8.69 6.90 -11.96
N ILE A 79 -7.37 7.05 -12.11
CA ILE A 79 -6.71 7.39 -13.38
C ILE A 79 -5.70 6.32 -13.84
N GLU A 80 -5.54 5.26 -13.06
CA GLU A 80 -4.63 4.17 -13.38
C GLU A 80 -5.09 3.39 -14.61
N ASN A 81 -4.15 2.86 -15.36
CA ASN A 81 -4.38 1.96 -16.47
C ASN A 81 -4.10 0.49 -16.09
N SER A 82 -4.42 -0.45 -16.99
CA SER A 82 -4.25 -1.87 -16.75
C SER A 82 -2.79 -2.27 -16.53
N GLU A 83 -1.84 -1.62 -17.21
CA GLU A 83 -0.41 -1.91 -17.06
C GLU A 83 0.08 -1.50 -15.66
N GLU A 84 -0.38 -0.36 -15.14
CA GLU A 84 -0.06 0.12 -13.80
C GLU A 84 -0.64 -0.79 -12.71
N LYS A 85 -1.85 -1.33 -12.91
CA LYS A 85 -2.44 -2.35 -12.02
C LYS A 85 -1.59 -3.63 -12.01
N VAL A 86 -1.22 -4.14 -13.19
CA VAL A 86 -0.36 -5.33 -13.31
C VAL A 86 1.00 -5.10 -12.66
N TYR A 87 1.62 -3.93 -12.89
CA TYR A 87 2.87 -3.57 -12.25
C TYR A 87 2.75 -3.59 -10.72
N HIS A 88 1.70 -2.95 -10.18
CA HIS A 88 1.43 -2.95 -8.73
C HIS A 88 1.33 -4.38 -8.17
N LEU A 89 0.55 -5.24 -8.80
CA LEU A 89 0.39 -6.64 -8.37
C LEU A 89 1.70 -7.42 -8.47
N THR A 90 2.49 -7.18 -9.51
CA THR A 90 3.80 -7.81 -9.69
C THR A 90 4.76 -7.43 -8.56
N ARG A 91 4.82 -6.14 -8.22
CA ARG A 91 5.66 -5.65 -7.11
C ARG A 91 5.26 -6.25 -5.75
N LEU A 92 3.94 -6.35 -5.49
CA LEU A 92 3.45 -7.03 -4.28
C LEU A 92 3.81 -8.52 -4.28
N ARG A 93 3.72 -9.18 -5.45
CA ARG A 93 4.08 -10.59 -5.60
C ARG A 93 5.56 -10.83 -5.32
N GLU A 94 6.45 -9.97 -5.81
CA GLU A 94 7.89 -10.05 -5.52
C GLU A 94 8.16 -10.03 -4.01
N VAL A 95 7.57 -9.08 -3.27
CA VAL A 95 7.70 -9.04 -1.81
C VAL A 95 7.09 -10.27 -1.14
N GLN A 96 5.96 -10.77 -1.63
CA GLN A 96 5.34 -11.98 -1.09
C GLN A 96 6.23 -13.22 -1.30
N ASP A 97 6.83 -13.36 -2.48
CA ASP A 97 7.73 -14.48 -2.79
C ASP A 97 9.00 -14.46 -1.91
N GLU A 98 9.49 -13.26 -1.56
CA GLU A 98 10.66 -13.09 -0.69
C GLU A 98 10.34 -13.29 0.80
N THR A 99 9.19 -12.80 1.26
CA THR A 99 8.92 -12.66 2.69
C THR A 99 7.81 -13.55 3.22
N SER A 100 6.88 -13.98 2.36
CA SER A 100 5.64 -14.68 2.73
C SER A 100 4.82 -13.94 3.80
N GLY A 101 4.93 -12.60 3.86
CA GLY A 101 4.43 -11.80 4.97
C GLY A 101 3.07 -11.14 4.73
N PHE A 102 2.55 -11.13 3.50
CA PHE A 102 1.20 -10.64 3.26
C PHE A 102 0.15 -11.69 3.63
N LEU A 103 -0.82 -11.29 4.46
CA LEU A 103 -1.94 -12.14 4.91
C LEU A 103 -3.09 -12.13 3.91
N ALA A 104 -3.37 -10.98 3.32
CA ALA A 104 -4.44 -10.78 2.36
C ALA A 104 -4.10 -9.64 1.39
N TYR A 105 -4.66 -9.71 0.19
CA TYR A 105 -4.71 -8.61 -0.77
C TYR A 105 -6.12 -8.02 -0.76
N ILE A 106 -6.23 -6.70 -0.57
CA ILE A 106 -7.49 -5.98 -0.41
C ILE A 106 -7.57 -4.87 -1.46
N PRO A 107 -8.30 -5.09 -2.57
CA PRO A 107 -8.60 -4.04 -3.52
C PRO A 107 -9.67 -3.09 -2.95
N LEU A 108 -9.39 -1.79 -3.00
CA LEU A 108 -10.26 -0.74 -2.51
C LEU A 108 -10.76 0.09 -3.69
N SER A 109 -12.07 0.22 -3.81
CA SER A 109 -12.68 1.06 -4.84
C SER A 109 -12.49 2.54 -4.52
N PHE A 110 -12.12 3.33 -5.53
CA PHE A 110 -11.99 4.77 -5.39
C PHE A 110 -13.36 5.44 -5.25
N HIS A 111 -13.52 6.32 -4.27
CA HIS A 111 -14.72 7.08 -3.99
C HIS A 111 -14.41 8.58 -3.97
N PRO A 112 -14.63 9.30 -5.08
CA PRO A 112 -14.28 10.71 -5.20
C PRO A 112 -15.26 11.68 -4.54
N GLU A 113 -16.46 11.23 -4.13
CA GLU A 113 -17.52 12.11 -3.66
C GLU A 113 -17.09 12.95 -2.46
N ARG A 114 -17.37 14.25 -2.55
CA ARG A 114 -17.04 15.27 -1.53
C ARG A 114 -15.53 15.44 -1.29
N THR A 115 -14.71 15.16 -2.30
CA THR A 115 -13.27 15.42 -2.30
C THR A 115 -12.89 16.40 -3.41
N GLU A 116 -11.66 16.89 -3.41
CA GLU A 116 -11.11 17.70 -4.50
C GLU A 116 -11.04 16.93 -5.84
N LEU A 117 -11.16 15.60 -5.78
CA LEU A 117 -11.13 14.69 -6.91
C LEU A 117 -12.53 14.29 -7.44
N GLU A 118 -13.59 14.97 -7.00
CA GLU A 118 -14.99 14.67 -7.39
C GLU A 118 -15.22 14.73 -8.91
N HIS A 119 -14.34 15.40 -9.65
CA HIS A 119 -14.36 15.46 -11.10
C HIS A 119 -13.88 14.18 -11.80
N LEU A 120 -13.26 13.25 -11.07
CA LEU A 120 -12.79 11.98 -11.61
C LEU A 120 -13.93 10.95 -11.68
N PRO A 121 -13.85 9.99 -12.63
CA PRO A 121 -14.85 8.94 -12.72
C PRO A 121 -14.84 8.03 -11.48
N MET A 122 -16.00 7.50 -11.15
CA MET A 122 -16.16 6.49 -10.13
C MET A 122 -16.14 5.11 -10.78
N PRO A 123 -15.47 4.11 -10.18
CA PRO A 123 -15.45 2.75 -10.72
C PRO A 123 -16.86 2.16 -10.84
N SER A 124 -17.07 1.34 -11.84
CA SER A 124 -18.38 0.72 -12.12
C SER A 124 -18.64 -0.61 -11.38
N GLY A 125 -18.10 -0.76 -10.18
CA GLY A 125 -18.44 -1.88 -9.29
C GLY A 125 -17.95 -3.26 -9.77
N CYS A 126 -18.87 -4.14 -10.19
CA CYS A 126 -18.53 -5.52 -10.56
C CYS A 126 -17.55 -5.66 -11.74
N LEU A 127 -17.50 -4.69 -12.65
CA LEU A 127 -16.58 -4.75 -13.79
C LEU A 127 -15.13 -4.54 -13.35
N ASP A 128 -14.90 -3.62 -12.43
CA ASP A 128 -13.55 -3.33 -11.93
C ASP A 128 -13.00 -4.48 -11.09
N LEU A 129 -13.84 -5.11 -10.27
CA LEU A 129 -13.46 -6.33 -9.55
C LEU A 129 -13.08 -7.47 -10.50
N LYS A 130 -13.72 -7.57 -11.65
CA LYS A 130 -13.39 -8.58 -12.65
C LYS A 130 -12.01 -8.34 -13.28
N GLU A 131 -11.61 -7.09 -13.51
CA GLU A 131 -10.28 -6.74 -13.99
C GLU A 131 -9.16 -7.02 -12.98
N ILE A 132 -9.49 -6.98 -11.69
CA ILE A 132 -8.53 -7.23 -10.60
C ILE A 132 -8.42 -8.72 -10.27
N ALA A 133 -9.46 -9.50 -10.54
CA ALA A 133 -9.50 -10.94 -10.20
C ALA A 133 -8.81 -11.84 -11.25
N ILE A 134 -8.26 -11.28 -12.31
CA ILE A 134 -7.51 -12.01 -13.34
C ILE A 134 -6.04 -11.93 -13.07
#